data_4caf417e6b174bc99048483d7163c305
#
_entry.id   4caf417e6b174bc99048483d7163c305
#
_cell.length_a   1.000
_cell.length_b   1.000
_cell.length_c   1.000
_cell.angle_alpha   90.00
_cell.angle_beta   90.00
_cell.angle_gamma   90.00
#
_symmetry.space_group_name_H-M   'P 1'
#
loop_
_entity.id
_entity.type
_entity.pdbx_description
1 polymer ?
#
loop_
_entity_poly.entity_id
_entity_poly.type
_entity_poly.pdbx_seq_one_letter_code
_entity_poly.pdbx_strand_id
1 'polypeptide(L)'
;MKPKILIIDDEIHIVELIKFNLETSGYEVDIAYDGLDGYLKIKENAPQLVLLDWMLPNISGIDMLKKIRNDKSLSDIPVIMLTAKNMESDKIEGLELGADDYITKPFSIKELLAIVSSVLRRYNINKENVENILTVGSLNVNLLKHEVFKGNEKIDLTLKEFELLKLLLESKGKVLSRNYLLDKIWGYDYYGETRTVDVHIRYLRKKIEGDNSSEKYIQTIRGVGYKID
;
A
#
# COMPACT_ATOMS: atom_id res chain seq x y z
N MET A 1 -20.34 -7.23 5.66
CA MET A 1 -19.41 -8.29 6.16
C MET A 1 -18.31 -7.61 6.94
N LYS A 2 -17.75 -8.28 7.95
CA LYS A 2 -16.57 -7.76 8.66
C LYS A 2 -15.35 -7.86 7.75
N PRO A 3 -14.47 -6.84 7.71
CA PRO A 3 -13.24 -6.96 6.93
C PRO A 3 -12.35 -8.07 7.48
N LYS A 4 -11.81 -8.91 6.57
CA LYS A 4 -10.91 -10.01 6.91
C LYS A 4 -9.45 -9.57 6.82
N ILE A 5 -8.71 -9.77 7.90
CA ILE A 5 -7.27 -9.46 8.00
C ILE A 5 -6.50 -10.75 8.22
N LEU A 6 -5.44 -10.96 7.46
CA LEU A 6 -4.50 -12.05 7.68
C LEU A 6 -3.24 -11.51 8.38
N ILE A 7 -2.87 -12.15 9.50
CA ILE A 7 -1.62 -11.88 10.20
C ILE A 7 -0.64 -13.01 9.87
N ILE A 8 0.57 -12.64 9.46
CA ILE A 8 1.67 -13.59 9.15
C ILE A 8 2.89 -13.16 9.95
N ASP A 9 3.15 -13.87 11.03
CA ASP A 9 4.23 -13.57 11.97
C ASP A 9 4.53 -14.85 12.78
N ASP A 10 5.78 -15.22 12.98
CA ASP A 10 6.17 -16.44 13.69
C ASP A 10 6.17 -16.27 15.22
N GLU A 11 6.07 -15.04 15.71
CA GLU A 11 6.00 -14.72 17.14
C GLU A 11 4.58 -14.90 17.68
N ILE A 12 4.25 -16.09 18.18
CA ILE A 12 2.91 -16.46 18.67
C ILE A 12 2.28 -15.41 19.59
N HIS A 13 3.07 -14.85 20.53
CA HIS A 13 2.56 -13.86 21.48
C HIS A 13 2.16 -12.54 20.80
N ILE A 14 2.89 -12.12 19.75
CA ILE A 14 2.57 -10.93 18.97
C ILE A 14 1.30 -11.18 18.16
N VAL A 15 1.23 -12.33 17.49
CA VAL A 15 0.04 -12.75 16.72
C VAL A 15 -1.21 -12.75 17.59
N GLU A 16 -1.18 -13.38 18.76
CA GLU A 16 -2.33 -13.44 19.67
C GLU A 16 -2.73 -12.05 20.20
N LEU A 17 -1.77 -11.20 20.52
CA LEU A 17 -2.02 -9.82 20.93
C LEU A 17 -2.70 -9.02 19.82
N ILE A 18 -2.19 -9.08 18.59
CA ILE A 18 -2.76 -8.37 17.44
C ILE A 18 -4.15 -8.92 17.14
N LYS A 19 -4.30 -10.24 17.06
CA LYS A 19 -5.57 -10.90 16.80
C LYS A 19 -6.65 -10.47 17.77
N PHE A 20 -6.40 -10.58 19.07
CA PHE A 20 -7.36 -10.19 20.10
C PHE A 20 -7.87 -8.75 19.92
N ASN A 21 -6.96 -7.82 19.66
CA ASN A 21 -7.31 -6.41 19.51
C ASN A 21 -8.07 -6.11 18.20
N LEU A 22 -7.69 -6.76 17.10
CA LEU A 22 -8.40 -6.64 15.83
C LEU A 22 -9.80 -7.23 15.90
N GLU A 23 -9.97 -8.43 16.49
CA GLU A 23 -11.28 -9.05 16.67
C GLU A 23 -12.19 -8.19 17.57
N THR A 24 -11.64 -7.65 18.67
CA THR A 24 -12.35 -6.70 19.55
C THR A 24 -12.77 -5.43 18.81
N SER A 25 -11.97 -5.00 17.83
CA SER A 25 -12.26 -3.83 16.97
C SER A 25 -13.23 -4.16 15.82
N GLY A 26 -13.73 -5.40 15.74
CA GLY A 26 -14.77 -5.80 14.79
C GLY A 26 -14.28 -6.40 13.47
N TYR A 27 -12.99 -6.71 13.35
CA TYR A 27 -12.43 -7.41 12.19
C TYR A 27 -12.59 -8.94 12.30
N GLU A 28 -12.55 -9.62 11.17
CA GLU A 28 -12.34 -11.07 11.10
C GLU A 28 -10.85 -11.32 10.91
N VAL A 29 -10.26 -12.21 11.71
CA VAL A 29 -8.80 -12.40 11.70
C VAL A 29 -8.45 -13.84 11.38
N ASP A 30 -7.61 -14.03 10.38
CA ASP A 30 -6.92 -15.27 10.08
C ASP A 30 -5.43 -15.13 10.44
N ILE A 31 -4.76 -16.24 10.74
CA ILE A 31 -3.36 -16.22 11.18
C ILE A 31 -2.54 -17.26 10.43
N ALA A 32 -1.27 -16.95 10.18
CA ALA A 32 -0.26 -17.88 9.71
C ALA A 32 1.05 -17.62 10.46
N TYR A 33 1.80 -18.67 10.74
CA TYR A 33 3.07 -18.58 11.46
C TYR A 33 4.30 -18.77 10.59
N ASP A 34 4.09 -18.94 9.29
CA ASP A 34 5.16 -18.98 8.29
C ASP A 34 4.68 -18.44 6.92
N GLY A 35 5.65 -18.12 6.07
CA GLY A 35 5.36 -17.50 4.78
C GLY A 35 4.64 -18.42 3.80
N LEU A 36 4.81 -19.75 3.88
CA LEU A 36 4.16 -20.69 2.96
C LEU A 36 2.67 -20.83 3.28
N ASP A 37 2.33 -21.08 4.57
CA ASP A 37 0.95 -21.13 5.05
C ASP A 37 0.25 -19.79 4.78
N GLY A 38 0.95 -18.67 5.06
CA GLY A 38 0.45 -17.33 4.77
C GLY A 38 0.08 -17.13 3.30
N TYR A 39 0.96 -17.54 2.37
CA TYR A 39 0.70 -17.42 0.95
C TYR A 39 -0.49 -18.26 0.46
N LEU A 40 -0.62 -19.49 0.98
CA LEU A 40 -1.78 -20.35 0.69
C LEU A 40 -3.07 -19.70 1.18
N LYS A 41 -3.10 -19.20 2.42
CA LYS A 41 -4.26 -18.52 2.99
C LYS A 41 -4.65 -17.25 2.25
N ILE A 42 -3.68 -16.47 1.73
CA ILE A 42 -3.98 -15.33 0.87
C ILE A 42 -4.77 -15.78 -0.36
N LYS A 43 -4.33 -16.86 -1.01
CA LYS A 43 -4.98 -17.39 -2.23
C LYS A 43 -6.37 -17.96 -1.96
N GLU A 44 -6.53 -18.68 -0.87
CA GLU A 44 -7.79 -19.37 -0.54
C GLU A 44 -8.84 -18.40 0.01
N ASN A 45 -8.43 -17.48 0.88
CA ASN A 45 -9.33 -16.67 1.69
C ASN A 45 -9.49 -15.23 1.20
N ALA A 46 -8.66 -14.76 0.26
CA ALA A 46 -8.65 -13.40 -0.30
C ALA A 46 -8.85 -12.32 0.78
N PRO A 47 -7.91 -12.16 1.75
CA PRO A 47 -8.05 -11.17 2.82
C PRO A 47 -8.07 -9.75 2.24
N GLN A 48 -8.73 -8.82 2.96
CA GLN A 48 -8.75 -7.40 2.58
C GLN A 48 -7.53 -6.63 3.06
N LEU A 49 -6.71 -7.24 3.92
CA LEU A 49 -5.44 -6.69 4.39
C LEU A 49 -4.54 -7.82 4.89
N VAL A 50 -3.26 -7.70 4.66
CA VAL A 50 -2.23 -8.58 5.22
C VAL A 50 -1.32 -7.76 6.14
N LEU A 51 -1.14 -8.24 7.38
CA LEU A 51 -0.05 -7.82 8.27
C LEU A 51 1.06 -8.86 8.11
N LEU A 52 2.24 -8.44 7.67
CA LEU A 52 3.31 -9.34 7.27
C LEU A 52 4.59 -9.02 8.03
N ASP A 53 5.07 -9.96 8.83
CA ASP A 53 6.37 -9.80 9.47
C ASP A 53 7.51 -9.83 8.44
N TRP A 54 8.52 -9.01 8.69
CA TRP A 54 9.72 -8.93 7.86
C TRP A 54 10.52 -10.21 7.91
N MET A 55 10.72 -10.74 9.13
CA MET A 55 11.56 -11.92 9.40
C MET A 55 10.68 -13.14 9.65
N LEU A 56 10.41 -13.90 8.61
CA LEU A 56 9.70 -15.17 8.71
C LEU A 56 10.64 -16.36 8.44
N PRO A 57 10.39 -17.51 9.05
CA PRO A 57 11.09 -18.73 8.71
C PRO A 57 10.74 -19.19 7.28
N ASN A 58 11.69 -19.87 6.64
CA ASN A 58 11.59 -20.48 5.30
C ASN A 58 11.49 -19.47 4.14
N ILE A 59 10.58 -18.51 4.19
CA ILE A 59 10.40 -17.47 3.17
C ILE A 59 10.34 -16.14 3.89
N SER A 60 11.27 -15.23 3.61
CA SER A 60 11.27 -13.89 4.22
C SER A 60 10.01 -13.11 3.86
N GLY A 61 9.57 -12.20 4.74
CA GLY A 61 8.44 -11.33 4.46
C GLY A 61 8.62 -10.52 3.17
N ILE A 62 9.83 -10.10 2.88
CA ILE A 62 10.16 -9.39 1.63
C ILE A 62 9.98 -10.27 0.40
N ASP A 63 10.44 -11.52 0.44
CA ASP A 63 10.26 -12.43 -0.70
C ASP A 63 8.78 -12.78 -0.89
N MET A 64 8.04 -12.86 0.21
CA MET A 64 6.60 -13.05 0.17
C MET A 64 5.89 -11.82 -0.40
N LEU A 65 6.26 -10.61 -0.01
CA LEU A 65 5.74 -9.38 -0.60
C LEU A 65 5.99 -9.34 -2.11
N LYS A 66 7.22 -9.66 -2.56
CA LYS A 66 7.53 -9.77 -3.99
C LYS A 66 6.62 -10.77 -4.71
N LYS A 67 6.35 -11.93 -4.11
CA LYS A 67 5.43 -12.94 -4.68
C LYS A 67 4.01 -12.42 -4.78
N ILE A 68 3.50 -11.74 -3.75
CA ILE A 68 2.16 -11.13 -3.74
C ILE A 68 2.08 -10.09 -4.87
N ARG A 69 3.07 -9.21 -5.01
CA ARG A 69 3.07 -8.15 -6.03
C ARG A 69 3.25 -8.66 -7.46
N ASN A 70 3.91 -9.81 -7.64
CA ASN A 70 4.08 -10.44 -8.95
C ASN A 70 2.88 -11.30 -9.37
N ASP A 71 1.98 -11.65 -8.45
CA ASP A 71 0.75 -12.39 -8.77
C ASP A 71 -0.39 -11.40 -9.06
N LYS A 72 -0.83 -11.33 -10.32
CA LYS A 72 -1.87 -10.40 -10.77
C LYS A 72 -3.20 -10.51 -10.01
N SER A 73 -3.48 -11.67 -9.43
CA SER A 73 -4.70 -11.87 -8.63
C SER A 73 -4.59 -11.36 -7.20
N LEU A 74 -3.36 -11.10 -6.72
CA LEU A 74 -3.05 -10.73 -5.35
C LEU A 74 -2.43 -9.33 -5.23
N SER A 75 -1.96 -8.76 -6.33
CA SER A 75 -1.19 -7.49 -6.37
C SER A 75 -1.91 -6.32 -5.70
N ASP A 76 -3.24 -6.32 -5.74
CA ASP A 76 -4.08 -5.25 -5.20
C ASP A 76 -4.38 -5.41 -3.69
N ILE A 77 -3.99 -6.53 -3.08
CA ILE A 77 -4.19 -6.74 -1.65
C ILE A 77 -3.23 -5.82 -0.86
N PRO A 78 -3.74 -4.94 0.02
CA PRO A 78 -2.89 -4.10 0.82
C PRO A 78 -2.07 -4.92 1.81
N VAL A 79 -0.78 -4.59 1.91
CA VAL A 79 0.19 -5.25 2.80
C VAL A 79 0.83 -4.21 3.70
N ILE A 80 0.71 -4.40 5.02
CA ILE A 80 1.43 -3.63 6.03
C ILE A 80 2.56 -4.52 6.55
N MET A 81 3.80 -4.03 6.44
CA MET A 81 4.96 -4.74 6.96
C MET A 81 5.16 -4.48 8.46
N LEU A 82 5.39 -5.54 9.23
CA LEU A 82 5.83 -5.45 10.62
C LEU A 82 7.36 -5.60 10.64
N THR A 83 8.11 -4.64 11.21
CA THR A 83 9.58 -4.62 11.12
C THR A 83 10.25 -4.21 12.42
N ALA A 84 11.46 -4.71 12.70
CA ALA A 84 12.25 -4.27 13.85
C ALA A 84 12.86 -2.88 13.62
N LYS A 85 12.99 -2.08 14.69
CA LYS A 85 13.31 -0.63 14.69
C LYS A 85 14.68 -0.24 14.05
N ASN A 86 15.57 -1.15 13.77
CA ASN A 86 16.97 -0.84 13.48
C ASN A 86 17.33 -0.79 11.99
N MET A 87 16.38 -0.87 11.09
CA MET A 87 16.65 -0.99 9.67
C MET A 87 15.90 0.07 8.86
N GLU A 88 16.42 1.31 8.89
CA GLU A 88 15.92 2.38 8.00
C GLU A 88 16.06 1.98 6.52
N SER A 89 17.10 1.19 6.20
CA SER A 89 17.28 0.54 4.91
C SER A 89 16.13 -0.40 4.54
N ASP A 90 15.62 -1.17 5.50
CA ASP A 90 14.58 -2.17 5.23
C ASP A 90 13.21 -1.53 5.02
N LYS A 91 12.93 -0.43 5.71
CA LYS A 91 11.72 0.36 5.46
C LYS A 91 11.68 0.90 4.04
N ILE A 92 12.81 1.42 3.56
CA ILE A 92 12.94 1.91 2.19
C ILE A 92 12.76 0.74 1.21
N GLU A 93 13.42 -0.39 1.45
CA GLU A 93 13.30 -1.59 0.62
C GLU A 93 11.86 -2.13 0.58
N GLY A 94 11.17 -2.25 1.73
CA GLY A 94 9.79 -2.72 1.79
C GLY A 94 8.80 -1.82 1.04
N LEU A 95 8.93 -0.50 1.17
CA LEU A 95 8.14 0.47 0.42
C LEU A 95 8.49 0.43 -1.08
N GLU A 96 9.77 0.27 -1.40
CA GLU A 96 10.25 0.10 -2.77
C GLU A 96 9.68 -1.15 -3.44
N LEU A 97 9.44 -2.20 -2.70
CA LEU A 97 8.85 -3.44 -3.16
C LEU A 97 7.32 -3.43 -3.17
N GLY A 98 6.70 -2.31 -2.78
CA GLY A 98 5.27 -2.10 -2.88
C GLY A 98 4.47 -2.45 -1.62
N ALA A 99 5.06 -2.41 -0.43
CA ALA A 99 4.30 -2.38 0.81
C ALA A 99 3.45 -1.09 0.88
N ASP A 100 2.24 -1.18 1.40
CA ASP A 100 1.33 -0.03 1.52
C ASP A 100 1.65 0.82 2.73
N ASP A 101 2.16 0.17 3.80
CA ASP A 101 2.63 0.83 5.01
C ASP A 101 3.57 -0.09 5.79
N TYR A 102 4.16 0.43 6.88
CA TYR A 102 4.98 -0.37 7.81
C TYR A 102 4.71 0.04 9.25
N ILE A 103 4.88 -0.90 10.18
CA ILE A 103 4.78 -0.70 11.61
C ILE A 103 6.06 -1.22 12.26
N THR A 104 6.70 -0.40 13.07
CA THR A 104 7.97 -0.75 13.73
C THR A 104 7.72 -1.45 15.05
N LYS A 105 8.27 -2.64 15.24
CA LYS A 105 8.32 -3.33 16.54
C LYS A 105 9.38 -2.68 17.46
N PRO A 106 9.06 -2.37 18.73
CA PRO A 106 7.76 -2.51 19.37
C PRO A 106 6.80 -1.38 18.99
N PHE A 107 5.54 -1.72 18.76
CA PHE A 107 4.47 -0.78 18.41
C PHE A 107 3.40 -0.71 19.50
N SER A 108 2.65 0.37 19.52
CA SER A 108 1.44 0.44 20.32
C SER A 108 0.25 -0.16 19.58
N ILE A 109 -0.66 -0.80 20.31
CA ILE A 109 -1.90 -1.34 19.70
C ILE A 109 -2.74 -0.21 19.08
N LYS A 110 -2.74 0.98 19.67
CA LYS A 110 -3.45 2.15 19.11
C LYS A 110 -2.90 2.55 17.75
N GLU A 111 -1.57 2.55 17.60
CA GLU A 111 -0.89 2.83 16.33
C GLU A 111 -1.26 1.78 15.27
N LEU A 112 -1.15 0.49 15.60
CA LEU A 112 -1.52 -0.59 14.71
C LEU A 112 -2.98 -0.47 14.23
N LEU A 113 -3.93 -0.30 15.15
CA LEU A 113 -5.35 -0.14 14.81
C LEU A 113 -5.62 1.10 13.95
N ALA A 114 -4.95 2.22 14.21
CA ALA A 114 -5.08 3.44 13.42
C ALA A 114 -4.59 3.23 11.98
N ILE A 115 -3.44 2.59 11.79
CA ILE A 115 -2.87 2.29 10.47
C ILE A 115 -3.78 1.30 9.72
N VAL A 116 -4.18 0.19 10.35
CA VAL A 116 -5.10 -0.80 9.78
C VAL A 116 -6.42 -0.15 9.33
N SER A 117 -7.04 0.64 10.21
CA SER A 117 -8.29 1.35 9.88
C SER A 117 -8.10 2.33 8.72
N SER A 118 -6.97 3.05 8.69
CA SER A 118 -6.65 4.00 7.62
C SER A 118 -6.50 3.30 6.27
N VAL A 119 -5.80 2.16 6.22
CA VAL A 119 -5.61 1.38 4.99
C VAL A 119 -6.93 0.80 4.51
N LEU A 120 -7.70 0.14 5.38
CA LEU A 120 -8.98 -0.47 5.02
C LEU A 120 -10.04 0.56 4.61
N ARG A 121 -10.09 1.72 5.26
CA ARG A 121 -11.00 2.81 4.88
C ARG A 121 -10.76 3.26 3.44
N ARG A 122 -9.51 3.45 3.05
CA ARG A 122 -9.14 3.82 1.68
C ARG A 122 -9.56 2.78 0.66
N TYR A 123 -9.38 1.51 1.01
CA TYR A 123 -9.82 0.39 0.18
C TYR A 123 -11.35 0.35 0.00
N ASN A 124 -12.14 0.66 1.05
CA ASN A 124 -13.61 0.63 1.01
C ASN A 124 -14.22 1.87 0.34
N ILE A 125 -13.66 3.07 0.52
CA ILE A 125 -14.12 4.31 -0.16
C ILE A 125 -14.03 4.14 -1.67
N ASN A 126 -13.03 3.41 -2.14
CA ASN A 126 -12.84 3.14 -3.55
C ASN A 126 -13.89 2.16 -4.14
N LYS A 127 -14.64 1.40 -3.33
CA LYS A 127 -15.71 0.50 -3.80
C LYS A 127 -17.07 1.17 -4.01
N GLU A 128 -17.31 2.35 -3.44
CA GLU A 128 -18.66 2.96 -3.41
C GLU A 128 -18.89 4.14 -4.38
N ASN A 129 -17.86 4.67 -5.04
CA ASN A 129 -18.00 5.82 -5.92
C ASN A 129 -18.08 5.45 -7.41
N VAL A 130 -19.23 5.71 -7.98
CA VAL A 130 -19.63 5.49 -9.38
C VAL A 130 -19.01 6.53 -10.33
N GLU A 131 -18.57 6.05 -11.49
CA GLU A 131 -18.22 6.78 -12.72
C GLU A 131 -17.14 7.88 -12.62
N ASN A 132 -15.88 7.47 -12.69
CA ASN A 132 -14.88 8.43 -13.13
C ASN A 132 -13.69 7.72 -13.79
N ILE A 133 -13.58 7.87 -15.08
CA ILE A 133 -12.35 7.60 -15.82
C ILE A 133 -11.57 8.92 -15.88
N LEU A 134 -10.42 8.99 -15.19
CA LEU A 134 -9.52 10.13 -15.29
C LEU A 134 -8.51 9.87 -16.41
N THR A 135 -8.28 10.87 -17.25
CA THR A 135 -7.35 10.75 -18.37
C THR A 135 -6.29 11.86 -18.34
N VAL A 136 -5.04 11.48 -18.66
CA VAL A 136 -3.96 12.43 -18.92
C VAL A 136 -2.99 11.83 -19.95
N GLY A 137 -2.84 12.49 -21.09
CA GLY A 137 -2.08 11.93 -22.22
C GLY A 137 -2.62 10.55 -22.61
N SER A 138 -1.74 9.54 -22.63
CA SER A 138 -2.11 8.16 -22.94
C SER A 138 -2.57 7.33 -21.72
N LEU A 139 -2.57 7.93 -20.49
CA LEU A 139 -3.03 7.25 -19.29
C LEU A 139 -4.55 7.35 -19.13
N ASN A 140 -5.17 6.20 -18.84
CA ASN A 140 -6.58 6.06 -18.48
C ASN A 140 -6.68 5.38 -17.12
N VAL A 141 -7.26 6.05 -16.13
CA VAL A 141 -7.42 5.58 -14.76
C VAL A 141 -8.88 5.36 -14.47
N ASN A 142 -9.28 4.10 -14.33
CA ASN A 142 -10.64 3.74 -13.92
C ASN A 142 -10.68 3.67 -12.39
N LEU A 143 -11.31 4.67 -11.78
CA LEU A 143 -11.40 4.78 -10.32
C LEU A 143 -12.26 3.70 -9.68
N LEU A 144 -13.20 3.13 -10.43
CA LEU A 144 -14.10 2.08 -9.93
C LEU A 144 -13.43 0.72 -9.89
N LYS A 145 -12.76 0.39 -11.00
CA LYS A 145 -12.12 -0.91 -11.16
C LYS A 145 -10.70 -0.93 -10.60
N HIS A 146 -10.20 0.20 -10.12
CA HIS A 146 -8.78 0.36 -9.73
C HIS A 146 -7.82 -0.09 -10.83
N GLU A 147 -8.15 0.24 -12.07
CA GLU A 147 -7.37 -0.15 -13.24
C GLU A 147 -6.72 1.07 -13.87
N VAL A 148 -5.47 0.91 -14.26
CA VAL A 148 -4.70 1.93 -14.99
C VAL A 148 -4.24 1.32 -16.30
N PHE A 149 -4.44 2.07 -17.37
CA PHE A 149 -3.99 1.70 -18.71
C PHE A 149 -3.14 2.83 -19.30
N LYS A 150 -2.08 2.46 -20.01
CA LYS A 150 -1.33 3.35 -20.89
C LYS A 150 -1.57 2.90 -22.34
N GLY A 151 -2.38 3.66 -23.06
CA GLY A 151 -2.96 3.16 -24.31
C GLY A 151 -3.78 1.89 -24.05
N ASN A 152 -3.36 0.76 -24.62
CA ASN A 152 -4.01 -0.54 -24.43
C ASN A 152 -3.29 -1.45 -23.41
N GLU A 153 -2.19 -1.01 -22.83
CA GLU A 153 -1.42 -1.80 -21.87
C GLU A 153 -1.89 -1.51 -20.44
N LYS A 154 -2.24 -2.57 -19.69
CA LYS A 154 -2.58 -2.47 -18.27
C LYS A 154 -1.32 -2.27 -17.44
N ILE A 155 -1.36 -1.29 -16.55
CA ILE A 155 -0.29 -1.00 -15.58
C ILE A 155 -0.74 -1.46 -14.21
N ASP A 156 0.01 -2.35 -13.58
CA ASP A 156 -0.26 -2.82 -12.23
C ASP A 156 0.35 -1.85 -11.20
N LEU A 157 -0.50 -1.16 -10.47
CA LEU A 157 -0.13 -0.26 -9.38
C LEU A 157 -0.48 -0.89 -8.03
N THR A 158 0.35 -0.60 -7.02
CA THR A 158 -0.04 -0.87 -5.63
C THR A 158 -1.12 0.12 -5.21
N LEU A 159 -1.80 -0.16 -4.09
CA LEU A 159 -2.84 0.73 -3.57
C LEU A 159 -2.33 2.16 -3.38
N LYS A 160 -1.13 2.33 -2.79
CA LYS A 160 -0.54 3.67 -2.56
C LYS A 160 -0.16 4.40 -3.84
N GLU A 161 0.37 3.69 -4.82
CA GLU A 161 0.68 4.27 -6.13
C GLU A 161 -0.59 4.71 -6.85
N PHE A 162 -1.66 3.89 -6.77
CA PHE A 162 -2.96 4.23 -7.33
C PHE A 162 -3.57 5.46 -6.65
N GLU A 163 -3.57 5.51 -5.31
CA GLU A 163 -4.09 6.65 -4.55
C GLU A 163 -3.31 7.95 -4.83
N LEU A 164 -1.98 7.87 -4.96
CA LEU A 164 -1.15 9.00 -5.36
C LEU A 164 -1.50 9.49 -6.76
N LEU A 165 -1.63 8.58 -7.72
CA LEU A 165 -2.00 8.92 -9.09
C LEU A 165 -3.38 9.56 -9.14
N LYS A 166 -4.37 8.95 -8.48
CA LYS A 166 -5.73 9.46 -8.36
C LYS A 166 -5.74 10.89 -7.81
N LEU A 167 -5.10 11.12 -6.65
CA LEU A 167 -5.11 12.41 -5.98
C LEU A 167 -4.44 13.51 -6.83
N LEU A 168 -3.34 13.16 -7.51
CA LEU A 168 -2.66 14.08 -8.43
C LEU A 168 -3.54 14.41 -9.64
N LEU A 169 -4.24 13.43 -10.21
CA LEU A 169 -5.16 13.63 -11.35
C LEU A 169 -6.39 14.44 -10.97
N GLU A 170 -7.02 14.16 -9.81
CA GLU A 170 -8.13 14.96 -9.28
C GLU A 170 -7.75 16.42 -8.99
N SER A 171 -6.47 16.64 -8.71
CA SER A 171 -5.89 17.96 -8.44
C SER A 171 -5.09 18.53 -9.63
N LYS A 172 -5.41 18.08 -10.84
CA LYS A 172 -4.70 18.46 -12.07
C LYS A 172 -4.43 19.98 -12.14
N GLY A 173 -3.21 20.37 -12.50
CA GLY A 173 -2.73 21.75 -12.55
C GLY A 173 -2.35 22.37 -11.19
N LYS A 174 -2.62 21.69 -10.06
CA LYS A 174 -2.28 22.18 -8.72
C LYS A 174 -1.05 21.47 -8.16
N VAL A 175 -0.20 22.23 -7.47
CA VAL A 175 0.94 21.65 -6.75
C VAL A 175 0.46 21.14 -5.39
N LEU A 176 0.63 19.84 -5.15
CA LEU A 176 0.36 19.21 -3.86
C LEU A 176 1.66 19.07 -3.06
N SER A 177 1.66 19.58 -1.82
CA SER A 177 2.83 19.47 -0.95
C SER A 177 3.03 18.04 -0.46
N ARG A 178 4.28 17.67 -0.10
CA ARG A 178 4.60 16.36 0.46
C ARG A 178 3.80 16.04 1.72
N ASN A 179 3.67 17.01 2.62
CA ASN A 179 2.86 16.86 3.83
C ASN A 179 1.38 16.60 3.49
N TYR A 180 0.83 17.38 2.57
CA TYR A 180 -0.56 17.18 2.14
C TYR A 180 -0.78 15.80 1.54
N LEU A 181 0.13 15.33 0.67
CA LEU A 181 0.07 13.99 0.10
C LEU A 181 0.19 12.90 1.19
N LEU A 182 1.10 13.09 2.14
CA LEU A 182 1.28 12.19 3.27
C LEU A 182 -0.01 12.10 4.09
N ASP A 183 -0.55 13.23 4.54
CA ASP A 183 -1.75 13.31 5.36
C ASP A 183 -2.98 12.70 4.66
N LYS A 184 -3.12 12.96 3.36
CA LYS A 184 -4.27 12.46 2.58
C LYS A 184 -4.20 10.96 2.31
N ILE A 185 -3.02 10.41 2.08
CA ILE A 185 -2.85 9.02 1.64
C ILE A 185 -2.48 8.10 2.81
N TRP A 186 -1.76 8.60 3.81
CA TRP A 186 -1.39 7.82 5.00
C TRP A 186 -2.20 8.19 6.25
N GLY A 187 -2.79 9.37 6.28
CA GLY A 187 -3.63 9.87 7.38
C GLY A 187 -2.89 10.82 8.32
N TYR A 188 -3.64 11.65 9.06
CA TYR A 188 -3.08 12.66 9.99
C TYR A 188 -2.30 12.04 11.15
N ASP A 189 -2.64 10.82 11.54
CA ASP A 189 -1.99 10.10 12.64
C ASP A 189 -0.78 9.27 12.17
N TYR A 190 -0.33 9.50 10.93
CA TYR A 190 0.84 8.80 10.41
C TYR A 190 2.13 9.43 10.92
N TYR A 191 2.89 8.69 11.70
CA TYR A 191 4.17 9.12 12.31
C TYR A 191 5.40 8.95 11.39
N GLY A 192 5.20 8.64 10.13
CA GLY A 192 6.28 8.47 9.15
C GLY A 192 6.76 9.78 8.52
N GLU A 193 7.91 9.71 7.86
CA GLU A 193 8.53 10.86 7.20
C GLU A 193 7.92 11.14 5.82
N THR A 194 7.97 12.41 5.38
CA THR A 194 7.54 12.83 4.02
C THR A 194 8.33 12.15 2.90
N ARG A 195 9.49 11.56 3.21
CA ARG A 195 10.30 10.77 2.29
C ARG A 195 9.57 9.54 1.75
N THR A 196 8.60 9.00 2.52
CA THR A 196 7.69 7.93 2.06
C THR A 196 6.98 8.31 0.77
N VAL A 197 6.52 9.56 0.66
CA VAL A 197 5.88 10.07 -0.57
C VAL A 197 6.84 10.04 -1.76
N ASP A 198 8.09 10.50 -1.55
CA ASP A 198 9.09 10.58 -2.63
C ASP A 198 9.40 9.18 -3.20
N VAL A 199 9.48 8.17 -2.33
CA VAL A 199 9.69 6.78 -2.72
C VAL A 199 8.54 6.27 -3.60
N HIS A 200 7.29 6.43 -3.16
CA HIS A 200 6.13 5.98 -3.94
C HIS A 200 5.99 6.74 -5.27
N ILE A 201 6.26 8.04 -5.30
CA ILE A 201 6.30 8.83 -6.56
C ILE A 201 7.36 8.30 -7.51
N ARG A 202 8.55 7.91 -7.02
CA ARG A 202 9.61 7.33 -7.86
C ARG A 202 9.13 6.04 -8.54
N TYR A 203 8.50 5.13 -7.79
CA TYR A 203 8.01 3.86 -8.35
C TYR A 203 6.81 4.07 -9.25
N LEU A 204 5.89 4.94 -8.88
CA LEU A 204 4.78 5.32 -9.74
C LEU A 204 5.30 5.84 -11.10
N ARG A 205 6.26 6.76 -11.11
CA ARG A 205 6.88 7.25 -12.36
C ARG A 205 7.48 6.13 -13.18
N LYS A 206 8.25 5.24 -12.55
CA LYS A 206 8.85 4.10 -13.26
C LYS A 206 7.81 3.25 -13.99
N LYS A 207 6.63 3.07 -13.40
CA LYS A 207 5.54 2.28 -13.97
C LYS A 207 4.79 3.03 -15.07
N ILE A 208 4.39 4.29 -14.84
CA ILE A 208 3.55 5.03 -15.79
C ILE A 208 4.33 5.78 -16.87
N GLU A 209 5.55 6.25 -16.57
CA GLU A 209 6.38 7.01 -17.51
C GLU A 209 7.38 6.12 -18.25
N GLY A 210 7.88 5.04 -17.61
CA GLY A 210 8.94 4.19 -18.14
C GLY A 210 10.30 4.90 -18.22
N ASP A 211 11.37 4.13 -18.46
CA ASP A 211 12.73 4.69 -18.47
C ASP A 211 13.03 5.51 -19.73
N ASN A 212 12.41 5.20 -20.87
CA ASN A 212 12.70 5.80 -22.19
C ASN A 212 11.51 6.57 -22.80
N SER A 213 10.44 6.83 -22.05
CA SER A 213 9.28 7.55 -22.57
C SER A 213 9.53 9.06 -22.61
N SER A 214 9.12 9.70 -23.70
CA SER A 214 9.07 11.15 -23.80
C SER A 214 7.93 11.77 -22.97
N GLU A 215 6.96 10.95 -22.58
CA GLU A 215 5.82 11.38 -21.78
C GLU A 215 6.18 11.43 -20.29
N LYS A 216 6.12 12.62 -19.72
CA LYS A 216 6.33 12.90 -18.30
C LYS A 216 5.02 13.42 -17.72
N TYR A 217 4.40 12.66 -16.85
CA TYR A 217 3.11 13.01 -16.25
C TYR A 217 3.27 13.75 -14.92
N ILE A 218 4.15 13.24 -14.04
CA ILE A 218 4.33 13.80 -12.71
C ILE A 218 5.52 14.76 -12.71
N GLN A 219 5.28 16.03 -12.38
CA GLN A 219 6.31 17.04 -12.24
C GLN A 219 6.70 17.23 -10.78
N THR A 220 8.01 17.39 -10.53
CA THR A 220 8.53 17.76 -9.21
C THR A 220 8.70 19.27 -9.12
N ILE A 221 8.03 19.90 -8.18
CA ILE A 221 8.26 21.29 -7.81
C ILE A 221 9.19 21.30 -6.61
N ARG A 222 10.46 21.66 -6.88
CA ARG A 222 11.53 21.61 -5.88
C ARG A 222 11.16 22.40 -4.62
N GLY A 223 11.40 21.80 -3.46
CA GLY A 223 11.08 22.40 -2.16
C GLY A 223 9.59 22.42 -1.80
N VAL A 224 8.66 22.08 -2.73
CA VAL A 224 7.21 22.13 -2.48
C VAL A 224 6.58 20.73 -2.53
N GLY A 225 6.59 20.08 -3.70
CA GLY A 225 5.87 18.81 -3.86
C GLY A 225 5.76 18.36 -5.30
N TYR A 226 4.58 17.86 -5.69
CA TYR A 226 4.32 17.23 -6.97
C TYR A 226 3.05 17.76 -7.62
N LYS A 227 2.97 17.69 -8.95
CA LYS A 227 1.76 17.99 -9.73
C LYS A 227 1.68 17.14 -10.99
N ILE A 228 0.47 17.05 -11.55
CA ILE A 228 0.18 16.61 -12.93
C ILE A 228 -0.51 17.77 -13.66
N ASP A 229 -0.10 18.04 -14.92
CA ASP A 229 -0.73 19.08 -15.79
C ASP A 229 -1.70 18.47 -16.79
#